data_af7dee42818155ed9bd66bdc72717628
#
_entry.id   af7dee42818155ed9bd66bdc72717628
#
_cell.length_a   1.000
_cell.length_b   1.000
_cell.length_c   1.000
_cell.angle_alpha   90.00
_cell.angle_beta   90.00
_cell.angle_gamma   90.00
#
_symmetry.space_group_name_H-M   'P 1'
#
loop_
_entity.id
_entity.type
_entity.pdbx_description
1 polymer ?
#
loop_
_entity_poly.entity_id
_entity_poly.type
_entity_poly.pdbx_seq_one_letter_code
_entity_poly.pdbx_strand_id
1 'polypeptide(L)'
;MTKEPGACHSMAELRAEIDRLDRALVKLLAERAGFIDRASELKPVEGLPARIETRVAEVLANVRARAAEEGLDPVLADAIWTQIVEWSIAREERVMGAPARKDRDR
;
A
#
# COMPACT_ATOMS: atom_id res chain seq x y z
N MET A 1 25.50 -7.70 2.04
CA MET A 1 25.75 -6.86 0.87
C MET A 1 24.79 -7.22 -0.25
N THR A 2 24.41 -6.23 -1.02
CA THR A 2 23.52 -6.44 -2.15
C THR A 2 24.35 -6.60 -3.42
N LYS A 3 23.79 -7.36 -4.37
CA LYS A 3 24.41 -7.54 -5.67
C LYS A 3 23.52 -6.93 -6.74
N GLU A 4 24.16 -6.33 -7.73
CA GLU A 4 23.45 -5.91 -8.93
C GLU A 4 23.00 -7.14 -9.71
N PRO A 5 21.88 -7.05 -10.47
CA PRO A 5 21.41 -8.21 -11.23
C PRO A 5 22.49 -8.85 -12.09
N GLY A 6 23.29 -8.04 -12.77
CA GLY A 6 24.35 -8.55 -13.63
C GLY A 6 25.50 -9.21 -12.89
N ALA A 7 25.60 -9.01 -11.58
CA ALA A 7 26.62 -9.65 -10.76
C ALA A 7 26.18 -10.99 -10.21
N CYS A 8 24.93 -11.39 -10.43
CA CYS A 8 24.44 -12.70 -10.05
C CYS A 8 24.73 -13.68 -11.18
N HIS A 9 25.42 -14.76 -10.86
CA HIS A 9 25.87 -15.73 -11.86
C HIS A 9 25.20 -17.08 -11.70
N SER A 10 24.20 -17.18 -10.82
CA SER A 10 23.42 -18.40 -10.65
C SER A 10 22.02 -18.02 -10.19
N MET A 11 21.07 -18.93 -10.42
CA MET A 11 19.73 -18.71 -9.89
C MET A 11 19.70 -18.66 -8.38
N ALA A 12 20.60 -19.40 -7.73
CA ALA A 12 20.66 -19.37 -6.25
C ALA A 12 21.04 -17.97 -5.77
N GLU A 13 22.03 -17.34 -6.39
CA GLU A 13 22.42 -15.99 -6.06
C GLU A 13 21.30 -14.98 -6.33
N LEU A 14 20.66 -15.13 -7.50
CA LEU A 14 19.58 -14.25 -7.90
C LEU A 14 18.40 -14.32 -6.92
N ARG A 15 18.01 -15.55 -6.56
CA ARG A 15 16.88 -15.75 -5.64
C ARG A 15 17.17 -15.20 -4.24
N ALA A 16 18.43 -15.28 -3.80
CA ALA A 16 18.81 -14.70 -2.52
C ALA A 16 18.59 -13.18 -2.52
N GLU A 17 18.90 -12.52 -3.62
CA GLU A 17 18.67 -11.07 -3.74
C GLU A 17 17.18 -10.74 -3.80
N ILE A 18 16.40 -11.55 -4.51
CA ILE A 18 14.95 -11.36 -4.55
C ILE A 18 14.36 -11.54 -3.15
N ASP A 19 14.78 -12.58 -2.44
CA ASP A 19 14.29 -12.83 -1.08
C ASP A 19 14.63 -11.68 -0.14
N ARG A 20 15.82 -11.09 -0.31
CA ARG A 20 16.21 -9.92 0.48
C ARG A 20 15.29 -8.75 0.22
N LEU A 21 14.98 -8.49 -1.05
CA LEU A 21 14.06 -7.41 -1.42
C LEU A 21 12.65 -7.67 -0.89
N ASP A 22 12.19 -8.91 -0.96
CA ASP A 22 10.86 -9.24 -0.45
C ASP A 22 10.77 -9.00 1.04
N ARG A 23 11.82 -9.32 1.80
CA ARG A 23 11.84 -9.03 3.23
C ARG A 23 11.75 -7.53 3.49
N ALA A 24 12.47 -6.73 2.70
CA ALA A 24 12.42 -5.28 2.84
C ALA A 24 11.03 -4.75 2.51
N LEU A 25 10.39 -5.28 1.46
CA LEU A 25 9.04 -4.88 1.09
C LEU A 25 8.03 -5.22 2.19
N VAL A 26 8.12 -6.41 2.77
CA VAL A 26 7.22 -6.80 3.87
C VAL A 26 7.41 -5.86 5.05
N LYS A 27 8.66 -5.52 5.37
CA LYS A 27 8.93 -4.60 6.47
C LYS A 27 8.31 -3.23 6.22
N LEU A 28 8.44 -2.72 4.99
CA LEU A 28 7.86 -1.43 4.64
C LEU A 28 6.34 -1.46 4.67
N LEU A 29 5.74 -2.55 4.23
CA LEU A 29 4.29 -2.70 4.30
C LEU A 29 3.80 -2.76 5.74
N ALA A 30 4.56 -3.42 6.63
CA ALA A 30 4.21 -3.46 8.05
C ALA A 30 4.28 -2.06 8.65
N GLU A 31 5.28 -1.29 8.28
CA GLU A 31 5.41 0.09 8.73
C GLU A 31 4.23 0.93 8.24
N ARG A 32 3.88 0.79 6.97
CA ARG A 32 2.75 1.49 6.40
C ARG A 32 1.45 1.13 7.12
N ALA A 33 1.27 -0.15 7.44
CA ALA A 33 0.08 -0.60 8.16
C ALA A 33 -0.05 0.08 9.53
N GLY A 34 1.08 0.34 10.19
CA GLY A 34 1.06 1.08 11.46
C GLY A 34 0.51 2.48 11.29
N PHE A 35 0.85 3.16 10.19
CA PHE A 35 0.30 4.48 9.90
C PHE A 35 -1.18 4.41 9.52
N ILE A 36 -1.60 3.32 8.89
CA ILE A 36 -3.02 3.11 8.61
C ILE A 36 -3.81 2.94 9.91
N ASP A 37 -3.25 2.21 10.86
CA ASP A 37 -3.90 2.06 12.17
C ASP A 37 -4.01 3.41 12.87
N ARG A 38 -2.98 4.25 12.78
CA ARG A 38 -3.05 5.59 13.34
C ARG A 38 -4.11 6.45 12.64
N ALA A 39 -4.24 6.30 11.33
CA ALA A 39 -5.26 7.02 10.58
C ALA A 39 -6.66 6.68 11.09
N SER A 40 -6.89 5.42 11.47
CA SER A 40 -8.20 5.01 11.98
C SER A 40 -8.52 5.68 13.31
N GLU A 41 -7.52 6.16 14.05
CA GLU A 41 -7.73 6.91 15.28
C GLU A 41 -7.95 8.40 15.02
N LEU A 42 -7.27 8.94 14.02
CA LEU A 42 -7.32 10.37 13.73
C LEU A 42 -8.53 10.77 12.89
N LYS A 43 -8.94 9.92 11.96
CA LYS A 43 -10.05 10.26 11.07
C LYS A 43 -11.34 10.56 11.80
N PRO A 44 -11.75 9.78 12.81
CA PRO A 44 -12.97 10.14 13.56
C PRO A 44 -12.86 11.49 14.25
N VAL A 45 -11.68 11.82 14.78
CA VAL A 45 -11.47 13.11 15.45
C VAL A 45 -11.65 14.26 14.47
N GLU A 46 -11.24 14.05 13.22
CA GLU A 46 -11.36 15.09 12.19
C GLU A 46 -12.66 15.00 11.41
N GLY A 47 -13.53 14.06 11.76
CA GLY A 47 -14.81 13.92 11.08
C GLY A 47 -14.70 13.31 9.70
N LEU A 48 -13.64 12.52 9.47
CA LEU A 48 -13.38 11.94 8.14
C LEU A 48 -13.79 10.47 8.11
N PRO A 49 -14.32 10.01 6.97
CA PRO A 49 -14.59 8.58 6.78
C PRO A 49 -13.31 7.83 6.44
N ALA A 50 -13.37 6.49 6.52
CA ALA A 50 -12.23 5.67 6.14
C ALA A 50 -11.92 5.85 4.65
N ARG A 51 -12.92 5.80 3.77
CA ARG A 51 -12.72 5.96 2.34
C ARG A 51 -12.90 7.42 1.95
N ILE A 52 -11.84 8.01 1.42
CA ILE A 52 -11.86 9.36 0.90
C ILE A 52 -11.41 9.26 -0.57
N GLU A 53 -12.36 9.38 -1.50
CA GLU A 53 -12.09 9.09 -2.91
C GLU A 53 -11.03 10.00 -3.50
N THR A 54 -10.98 11.25 -3.10
CA THR A 54 -9.95 12.17 -3.61
C THR A 54 -8.56 11.71 -3.17
N ARG A 55 -8.44 11.18 -1.95
CA ARG A 55 -7.15 10.67 -1.47
C ARG A 55 -6.76 9.37 -2.17
N VAL A 56 -7.74 8.47 -2.41
CA VAL A 56 -7.48 7.25 -3.15
C VAL A 56 -6.91 7.58 -4.53
N ALA A 57 -7.56 8.51 -5.24
CA ALA A 57 -7.10 8.94 -6.56
C ALA A 57 -5.70 9.54 -6.49
N GLU A 58 -5.43 10.34 -5.47
CA GLU A 58 -4.13 10.98 -5.28
C GLU A 58 -3.03 9.94 -5.06
N VAL A 59 -3.29 8.96 -4.20
CA VAL A 59 -2.31 7.91 -3.92
C VAL A 59 -1.97 7.13 -5.19
N LEU A 60 -2.99 6.75 -5.95
CA LEU A 60 -2.75 5.98 -7.18
C LEU A 60 -2.01 6.82 -8.23
N ALA A 61 -2.33 8.10 -8.34
CA ALA A 61 -1.61 8.98 -9.25
C ALA A 61 -0.15 9.13 -8.83
N ASN A 62 0.10 9.31 -7.53
CA ASN A 62 1.46 9.42 -7.01
C ASN A 62 2.26 8.14 -7.28
N VAL A 63 1.65 7.00 -7.07
CA VAL A 63 2.33 5.71 -7.27
C VAL A 63 2.68 5.51 -8.74
N ARG A 64 1.76 5.85 -9.65
CA ARG A 64 2.05 5.75 -11.08
C ARG A 64 3.21 6.67 -11.48
N ALA A 65 3.24 7.88 -10.94
CA ALA A 65 4.34 8.81 -11.22
C ALA A 65 5.67 8.29 -10.70
N ARG A 66 5.68 7.74 -9.48
CA ARG A 66 6.89 7.15 -8.90
C ARG A 66 7.35 5.95 -9.72
N ALA A 67 6.41 5.11 -10.15
CA ALA A 67 6.74 3.95 -10.98
C ALA A 67 7.45 4.38 -12.25
N ALA A 68 6.96 5.44 -12.89
CA ALA A 68 7.58 5.96 -14.09
C ALA A 68 9.02 6.42 -13.81
N GLU A 69 9.22 7.14 -12.70
CA GLU A 69 10.55 7.63 -12.33
C GLU A 69 11.53 6.49 -12.07
N GLU A 70 11.05 5.41 -11.46
CA GLU A 70 11.91 4.29 -11.07
C GLU A 70 12.02 3.21 -12.15
N GLY A 71 11.32 3.38 -13.24
CA GLY A 71 11.33 2.36 -14.30
C GLY A 71 10.52 1.13 -13.98
N LEU A 72 9.58 1.24 -13.05
CA LEU A 72 8.68 0.12 -12.73
C LEU A 72 7.46 0.20 -13.63
N ASP A 73 7.00 -0.98 -14.10
CA ASP A 73 5.80 -1.06 -14.92
C ASP A 73 4.62 -0.41 -14.19
N PRO A 74 4.04 0.66 -14.75
CA PRO A 74 2.93 1.35 -14.09
C PRO A 74 1.68 0.48 -13.91
N VAL A 75 1.48 -0.48 -14.80
CA VAL A 75 0.33 -1.39 -14.68
C VAL A 75 0.49 -2.27 -13.45
N LEU A 76 1.72 -2.76 -13.22
CA LEU A 76 2.02 -3.54 -12.02
C LEU A 76 1.84 -2.71 -10.77
N ALA A 77 2.39 -1.50 -10.77
CA ALA A 77 2.29 -0.61 -9.62
C ALA A 77 0.83 -0.31 -9.28
N ASP A 78 0.01 -0.05 -10.30
CA ASP A 78 -1.41 0.24 -10.11
C ASP A 78 -2.14 -0.97 -9.52
N ALA A 79 -1.86 -2.16 -10.03
CA ALA A 79 -2.49 -3.39 -9.54
C ALA A 79 -2.15 -3.65 -8.07
N ILE A 80 -0.88 -3.48 -7.70
CA ILE A 80 -0.44 -3.70 -6.33
C ILE A 80 -1.05 -2.66 -5.40
N TRP A 81 -0.96 -1.40 -5.76
CA TRP A 81 -1.42 -0.32 -4.88
C TRP A 81 -2.92 -0.26 -4.74
N THR A 82 -3.66 -0.65 -5.76
CA THR A 82 -5.11 -0.77 -5.62
C THR A 82 -5.46 -1.74 -4.50
N GLN A 83 -4.78 -2.87 -4.43
CA GLN A 83 -5.01 -3.84 -3.37
C GLN A 83 -4.56 -3.32 -2.01
N ILE A 84 -3.42 -2.65 -1.96
CA ILE A 84 -2.92 -2.07 -0.70
C ILE A 84 -3.92 -1.04 -0.16
N VAL A 85 -4.42 -0.17 -1.05
CA VAL A 85 -5.38 0.87 -0.67
C VAL A 85 -6.68 0.24 -0.16
N GLU A 86 -7.20 -0.76 -0.87
CA GLU A 86 -8.43 -1.41 -0.45
C GLU A 86 -8.27 -2.14 0.88
N TRP A 87 -7.13 -2.80 1.08
CA TRP A 87 -6.84 -3.43 2.36
C TRP A 87 -6.81 -2.39 3.49
N SER A 88 -6.16 -1.25 3.22
CA SER A 88 -6.01 -0.18 4.20
C SER A 88 -7.36 0.37 4.62
N ILE A 89 -8.24 0.62 3.65
CA ILE A 89 -9.57 1.13 3.93
C ILE A 89 -10.39 0.11 4.73
N ALA A 90 -10.33 -1.16 4.34
CA ALA A 90 -11.03 -2.21 5.07
C ALA A 90 -10.52 -2.32 6.51
N ARG A 91 -9.22 -2.17 6.70
CA ARG A 91 -8.62 -2.19 8.04
C ARG A 91 -9.13 -1.03 8.89
N GLU A 92 -9.17 0.17 8.31
CA GLU A 92 -9.70 1.35 9.03
C GLU A 92 -11.16 1.18 9.36
N GLU A 93 -11.94 0.64 8.44
CA GLU A 93 -13.38 0.43 8.68
C GLU A 93 -13.63 -0.56 9.81
N ARG A 94 -12.76 -1.55 9.96
CA ARG A 94 -12.92 -2.49 11.08
C ARG A 94 -12.74 -1.81 12.44
N VAL A 95 -11.89 -0.81 12.50
CA VAL A 95 -11.64 -0.06 13.74
C VAL A 95 -12.69 1.04 13.93
N MET A 96 -12.99 1.77 12.85
CA MET A 96 -13.89 2.94 12.91
C MET A 96 -15.36 2.56 12.82
N GLY A 97 -15.64 1.38 12.32
CA GLY A 97 -16.99 0.98 11.97
C GLY A 97 -17.26 1.25 10.49
N ALA A 98 -18.20 0.52 9.93
CA ALA A 98 -18.58 0.69 8.54
C ALA A 98 -19.21 2.06 8.34
N PRO A 99 -19.08 2.66 7.14
CA PRO A 99 -19.70 3.97 6.89
C PRO A 99 -21.21 3.88 7.05
N ALA A 100 -21.77 4.94 7.57
CA ALA A 100 -23.22 5.04 7.69
C ALA A 100 -23.84 5.01 6.30
N ARG A 101 -24.89 4.24 6.16
CA ARG A 101 -25.65 4.20 4.92
C ARG A 101 -27.08 4.54 5.18
N LYS A 102 -27.62 5.35 4.34
CA LYS A 102 -29.01 5.78 4.54
C LYS A 102 -30.00 4.62 4.49
N ASP A 103 -29.71 3.67 3.63
CA ASP A 103 -30.57 2.51 3.48
C ASP A 103 -30.50 1.56 4.65
N ARG A 104 -29.55 1.76 5.57
CA ARG A 104 -29.40 0.90 6.74
C ARG A 104 -30.03 1.49 7.97
N ASP A 105 -30.43 2.70 7.89
CA ASP A 105 -30.93 3.40 9.05
C ASP A 105 -32.40 3.23 9.23
N ARG A 106 -32.85 2.09 8.94
CA ARG A 106 -34.29 1.88 9.05
C ARG A 106 -34.59 0.79 9.94
#